data_644be0e8f85d8210343249d7f0cd4b7b
#
_entry.id   644be0e8f85d8210343249d7f0cd4b7b
#
_cell.length_a   1.000
_cell.length_b   1.000
_cell.length_c   1.000
_cell.angle_alpha   90.00
_cell.angle_beta   90.00
_cell.angle_gamma   90.00
#
_symmetry.space_group_name_H-M   'P 1'
#
loop_
_entity.id
_entity.type
_entity.pdbx_description
1 polymer ?
#
loop_
_entity_poly.entity_id
_entity_poly.type
_entity_poly.pdbx_seq_one_letter_code
_entity_poly.pdbx_strand_id
1 'polypeptide(L)'
;GFYRDGRGEFWVAAEGDRIVGTVALKDIGGNAGALRKMFVAEDHRGAVRGVAQALLDTLLAHARGAGLRTIYLGTTDRFRAAHRFYEKSGFRLVGEDALPASFPRMHVDTRFYRLDL
;
A
#
# COMPACT_ATOMS: atom_id res chain seq x y z
N GLY A 1 -6.35 1.90 17.16
CA GLY A 1 -5.76 0.61 16.78
C GLY A 1 -4.48 0.79 15.97
N PHE A 2 -3.77 -0.29 15.70
CA PHE A 2 -2.43 -0.21 15.10
C PHE A 2 -2.39 0.63 13.81
N TYR A 3 -3.35 0.41 12.90
CA TYR A 3 -3.36 1.15 11.64
C TYR A 3 -4.04 2.51 11.73
N ARG A 4 -4.94 2.69 12.68
CA ARG A 4 -5.68 3.95 12.83
C ARG A 4 -4.98 4.97 13.70
N ASP A 5 -3.89 4.60 14.35
CA ASP A 5 -3.11 5.55 15.13
C ASP A 5 -2.50 6.60 14.21
N GLY A 6 -2.49 7.86 14.67
CA GLY A 6 -2.02 8.97 13.84
C GLY A 6 -2.92 9.14 12.62
N ARG A 7 -2.29 9.24 11.43
CA ARG A 7 -2.96 9.45 10.15
C ARG A 7 -3.17 8.16 9.36
N GLY A 8 -3.00 7.02 10.01
CA GLY A 8 -3.21 5.71 9.38
C GLY A 8 -4.67 5.33 9.27
N GLU A 9 -4.97 4.32 8.48
CA GLU A 9 -6.33 3.80 8.28
C GLU A 9 -6.28 2.41 7.65
N PHE A 10 -7.43 1.73 7.66
CA PHE A 10 -7.58 0.40 7.08
C PHE A 10 -8.88 0.38 6.26
N TRP A 11 -8.81 -0.10 5.02
CA TRP A 11 -9.96 -0.15 4.11
C TRP A 11 -10.20 -1.57 3.62
N VAL A 12 -11.48 -1.88 3.39
CA VAL A 12 -11.89 -3.13 2.75
C VAL A 12 -12.73 -2.81 1.53
N ALA A 13 -12.62 -3.67 0.52
CA ALA A 13 -13.54 -3.72 -0.60
C ALA A 13 -14.43 -4.93 -0.41
N ALA A 14 -15.75 -4.73 -0.52
CA ALA A 14 -16.72 -5.79 -0.30
C ALA A 14 -17.64 -5.93 -1.50
N GLU A 15 -18.05 -7.17 -1.76
CA GLU A 15 -19.08 -7.51 -2.73
C GLU A 15 -20.11 -8.34 -1.98
N GLY A 16 -21.29 -7.72 -1.70
CA GLY A 16 -22.26 -8.33 -0.80
C GLY A 16 -21.65 -8.52 0.59
N ASP A 17 -21.71 -9.72 1.11
CA ASP A 17 -21.16 -10.07 2.42
C ASP A 17 -19.70 -10.51 2.37
N ARG A 18 -19.11 -10.55 1.18
CA ARG A 18 -17.75 -11.05 0.99
C ARG A 18 -16.76 -9.89 0.91
N ILE A 19 -15.67 -9.98 1.68
CA ILE A 19 -14.54 -9.07 1.52
C ILE A 19 -13.67 -9.58 0.38
N VAL A 20 -13.50 -8.75 -0.65
CA VAL A 20 -12.74 -9.11 -1.85
C VAL A 20 -11.41 -8.39 -1.94
N GLY A 21 -11.14 -7.45 -1.05
CA GLY A 21 -9.86 -6.78 -1.00
C GLY A 21 -9.65 -5.99 0.27
N THR A 22 -8.39 -5.74 0.60
CA THR A 22 -8.00 -4.93 1.75
C THR A 22 -6.79 -4.07 1.40
N VAL A 23 -6.61 -2.97 2.13
CA VAL A 23 -5.36 -2.21 2.16
C VAL A 23 -5.30 -1.42 3.45
N ALA A 24 -4.10 -1.22 3.95
CA ALA A 24 -3.88 -0.44 5.17
C ALA A 24 -2.78 0.58 4.95
N LEU A 25 -2.90 1.69 5.66
CA LEU A 25 -1.90 2.73 5.74
C LEU A 25 -1.48 2.88 7.19
N LYS A 26 -0.20 2.73 7.45
CA LYS A 26 0.40 2.97 8.77
C LYS A 26 1.13 4.31 8.75
N ASP A 27 0.79 5.21 9.67
CA ASP A 27 1.56 6.45 9.85
C ASP A 27 2.88 6.09 10.54
N ILE A 28 4.00 6.34 9.87
CA ILE A 28 5.33 6.00 10.38
C ILE A 28 6.14 7.24 10.79
N GLY A 29 5.48 8.41 10.87
CA GLY A 29 6.13 9.66 11.23
C GLY A 29 6.85 10.30 10.06
N GLY A 30 7.37 11.52 10.27
CA GLY A 30 8.09 12.24 9.22
C GLY A 30 7.27 12.55 7.98
N ASN A 31 5.95 12.66 8.12
CA ASN A 31 5.01 12.84 7.01
C ASN A 31 5.06 11.68 6.00
N ALA A 32 5.40 10.48 6.47
CA ALA A 32 5.45 9.28 5.65
C ALA A 32 4.47 8.23 6.15
N GLY A 33 3.99 7.42 5.23
CA GLY A 33 3.14 6.29 5.52
C GLY A 33 3.70 5.01 4.91
N ALA A 34 3.30 3.88 5.46
CA ALA A 34 3.61 2.56 4.92
C ALA A 34 2.33 1.91 4.43
N LEU A 35 2.28 1.55 3.15
CA LEU A 35 1.19 0.77 2.59
C LEU A 35 1.37 -0.68 3.03
N ARG A 36 0.33 -1.24 3.60
CA ARG A 36 0.34 -2.59 4.16
C ARG A 36 -0.92 -3.34 3.77
N LYS A 37 -0.86 -4.64 3.88
CA LYS A 37 -2.04 -5.52 3.78
C LYS A 37 -2.82 -5.37 2.49
N MET A 38 -2.15 -5.05 1.38
CA MET A 38 -2.78 -5.05 0.07
C MET A 38 -3.12 -6.50 -0.32
N PHE A 39 -4.40 -6.78 -0.42
CA PHE A 39 -4.91 -8.08 -0.79
C PHE A 39 -6.10 -7.90 -1.71
N VAL A 40 -6.17 -8.71 -2.75
CA VAL A 40 -7.34 -8.80 -3.63
C VAL A 40 -7.63 -10.28 -3.84
N ALA A 41 -8.89 -10.68 -3.66
CA ALA A 41 -9.31 -12.05 -3.88
C ALA A 41 -8.99 -12.47 -5.31
N GLU A 42 -8.59 -13.75 -5.48
CA GLU A 42 -8.08 -14.24 -6.76
C GLU A 42 -9.04 -13.99 -7.92
N ASP A 43 -10.34 -14.20 -7.71
CA ASP A 43 -11.37 -13.99 -8.73
C ASP A 43 -11.72 -12.51 -8.97
N HIS A 44 -11.12 -11.60 -8.24
CA HIS A 44 -11.31 -10.15 -8.37
C HIS A 44 -10.02 -9.44 -8.75
N ARG A 45 -8.97 -10.16 -9.11
CA ARG A 45 -7.69 -9.59 -9.52
C ARG A 45 -7.72 -9.11 -10.96
N GLY A 46 -6.84 -8.16 -11.26
CA GLY A 46 -6.63 -7.63 -12.60
C GLY A 46 -7.27 -6.27 -12.82
N ALA A 47 -6.79 -5.59 -13.85
CA ALA A 47 -7.19 -4.22 -14.16
C ALA A 47 -8.68 -4.10 -14.51
N VAL A 48 -9.27 -5.13 -15.10
CA VAL A 48 -10.67 -5.13 -15.49
C VAL A 48 -11.60 -5.03 -14.27
N ARG A 49 -11.23 -5.68 -13.17
CA ARG A 49 -12.01 -5.63 -11.92
C ARG A 49 -11.81 -4.31 -11.19
N GLY A 50 -10.61 -3.74 -11.26
CA GLY A 50 -10.33 -2.43 -10.67
C GLY A 50 -10.29 -2.39 -9.15
N VAL A 51 -10.31 -3.52 -8.44
CA VAL A 51 -10.36 -3.53 -6.97
C VAL A 51 -9.07 -2.97 -6.36
N ALA A 52 -7.92 -3.44 -6.83
CA ALA A 52 -6.63 -2.95 -6.33
C ALA A 52 -6.48 -1.45 -6.58
N GLN A 53 -6.86 -0.99 -7.76
CA GLN A 53 -6.77 0.43 -8.11
C GLN A 53 -7.68 1.28 -7.23
N ALA A 54 -8.92 0.83 -6.98
CA ALA A 54 -9.85 1.56 -6.12
C ALA A 54 -9.33 1.66 -4.69
N LEU A 55 -8.77 0.58 -4.16
CA LEU A 55 -8.17 0.56 -2.82
C LEU A 55 -6.98 1.52 -2.75
N LEU A 56 -6.08 1.47 -3.73
CA LEU A 56 -4.92 2.35 -3.77
C LEU A 56 -5.34 3.81 -3.90
N ASP A 57 -6.29 4.11 -4.78
CA ASP A 57 -6.77 5.49 -4.97
C ASP A 57 -7.38 6.05 -3.68
N THR A 58 -8.12 5.23 -2.94
CA THR A 58 -8.71 5.62 -1.66
C THR A 58 -7.62 5.91 -0.62
N LEU A 59 -6.63 5.04 -0.53
CA LEU A 59 -5.49 5.23 0.38
C LEU A 59 -4.73 6.50 0.05
N LEU A 60 -4.43 6.74 -1.23
CA LEU A 60 -3.67 7.91 -1.64
C LEU A 60 -4.44 9.22 -1.41
N ALA A 61 -5.75 9.22 -1.65
CA ALA A 61 -6.59 10.38 -1.37
C ALA A 61 -6.59 10.72 0.13
N HIS A 62 -6.72 9.70 0.97
CA HIS A 62 -6.64 9.87 2.41
C HIS A 62 -5.28 10.43 2.84
N ALA A 63 -4.21 9.85 2.32
CA ALA A 63 -2.84 10.25 2.66
C ALA A 63 -2.58 11.72 2.29
N ARG A 64 -2.98 12.11 1.08
CA ARG A 64 -2.85 13.51 0.63
C ARG A 64 -3.66 14.47 1.50
N GLY A 65 -4.91 14.11 1.80
CA GLY A 65 -5.78 14.92 2.64
C GLY A 65 -5.28 15.06 4.06
N ALA A 66 -4.55 14.06 4.56
CA ALA A 66 -3.97 14.08 5.90
C ALA A 66 -2.60 14.76 5.96
N GLY A 67 -2.06 15.19 4.82
CA GLY A 67 -0.78 15.90 4.78
C GLY A 67 0.45 14.99 4.73
N LEU A 68 0.27 13.70 4.46
CA LEU A 68 1.39 12.81 4.22
C LEU A 68 2.06 13.17 2.89
N ARG A 69 3.37 13.01 2.80
CA ARG A 69 4.16 13.38 1.62
C ARG A 69 4.73 12.20 0.87
N THR A 70 4.91 11.06 1.54
CA THR A 70 5.60 9.92 0.95
C THR A 70 4.94 8.64 1.43
N ILE A 71 4.77 7.68 0.52
CA ILE A 71 4.28 6.34 0.85
C ILE A 71 5.37 5.34 0.48
N TYR A 72 5.70 4.45 1.42
CA TYR A 72 6.61 3.34 1.22
C TYR A 72 5.87 2.02 1.25
N LEU A 73 6.39 1.02 0.59
CA LEU A 73 5.90 -0.36 0.71
C LEU A 73 7.03 -1.35 0.51
N GLY A 74 6.86 -2.54 1.09
CA GLY A 74 7.73 -3.69 0.86
C GLY A 74 6.91 -4.84 0.31
N THR A 75 7.50 -5.62 -0.57
CA THR A 75 6.89 -6.79 -1.16
C THR A 75 7.96 -7.84 -1.47
N THR A 76 7.55 -9.00 -1.94
CA THR A 76 8.49 -10.06 -2.29
C THR A 76 8.71 -10.12 -3.81
N ASP A 77 9.82 -10.74 -4.21
CA ASP A 77 10.13 -10.91 -5.64
C ASP A 77 9.12 -11.78 -6.38
N ARG A 78 8.29 -12.54 -5.64
CA ARG A 78 7.34 -13.48 -6.22
C ARG A 78 6.14 -12.82 -6.86
N PHE A 79 5.78 -11.62 -6.43
CA PHE A 79 4.53 -10.97 -6.85
C PHE A 79 4.76 -9.99 -7.99
N ARG A 80 5.12 -10.52 -9.17
CA ARG A 80 5.44 -9.68 -10.33
C ARG A 80 4.27 -8.82 -10.81
N ALA A 81 3.05 -9.34 -10.73
CA ALA A 81 1.88 -8.56 -11.11
C ALA A 81 1.70 -7.36 -10.18
N ALA A 82 1.98 -7.53 -8.88
CA ALA A 82 1.96 -6.44 -7.92
C ALA A 82 3.04 -5.42 -8.24
N HIS A 83 4.26 -5.86 -8.61
CA HIS A 83 5.34 -4.94 -9.00
C HIS A 83 4.90 -4.05 -10.16
N ARG A 84 4.32 -4.64 -11.20
CA ARG A 84 3.83 -3.88 -12.35
C ARG A 84 2.74 -2.91 -11.96
N PHE A 85 1.84 -3.35 -11.09
CA PHE A 85 0.74 -2.51 -10.60
C PHE A 85 1.29 -1.27 -9.87
N TYR A 86 2.23 -1.45 -8.95
CA TYR A 86 2.82 -0.35 -8.22
C TYR A 86 3.61 0.59 -9.14
N GLU A 87 4.38 0.04 -10.04
CA GLU A 87 5.18 0.84 -10.99
C GLU A 87 4.29 1.68 -11.91
N LYS A 88 3.21 1.11 -12.42
CA LYS A 88 2.23 1.84 -13.22
C LYS A 88 1.52 2.93 -12.42
N SER A 89 1.41 2.76 -11.12
CA SER A 89 0.77 3.73 -10.23
C SER A 89 1.71 4.84 -9.79
N GLY A 90 2.96 4.83 -10.27
CA GLY A 90 3.93 5.88 -10.00
C GLY A 90 4.93 5.56 -8.90
N PHE A 91 4.84 4.39 -8.28
CA PHE A 91 5.84 3.96 -7.30
C PHE A 91 7.15 3.64 -8.02
N ARG A 92 8.26 4.01 -7.39
CA ARG A 92 9.60 3.69 -7.92
C ARG A 92 10.31 2.72 -6.98
N LEU A 93 11.09 1.83 -7.58
CA LEU A 93 11.91 0.89 -6.83
C LEU A 93 13.02 1.64 -6.09
N VAL A 94 13.20 1.32 -4.81
CA VAL A 94 14.27 1.90 -3.98
C VAL A 94 15.01 0.79 -3.26
N GLY A 95 16.24 1.08 -2.83
CA GLY A 95 17.00 0.17 -2.00
C GLY A 95 16.48 0.16 -0.56
N GLU A 96 16.79 -0.91 0.16
CA GLU A 96 16.38 -1.03 1.56
C GLU A 96 16.94 0.11 2.42
N ASP A 97 18.11 0.60 2.09
CA ASP A 97 18.78 1.70 2.81
C ASP A 97 18.07 3.05 2.62
N ALA A 98 17.19 3.17 1.64
CA ALA A 98 16.38 4.36 1.42
C ALA A 98 15.14 4.42 2.32
N LEU A 99 14.83 3.35 3.05
CA LEU A 99 13.68 3.29 3.93
C LEU A 99 13.96 4.01 5.23
N PRO A 100 12.97 4.76 5.78
CA PRO A 100 13.14 5.34 7.11
C PRO A 100 13.22 4.23 8.17
N ALA A 101 13.88 4.53 9.29
CA ALA A 101 14.05 3.58 10.38
C ALA A 101 12.70 3.10 10.94
N SER A 102 11.67 3.94 10.87
CA SER A 102 10.32 3.63 11.34
C SER A 102 9.52 2.72 10.40
N PHE A 103 10.03 2.42 9.20
CA PHE A 103 9.35 1.53 8.28
C PHE A 103 9.28 0.11 8.87
N PRO A 104 8.08 -0.48 8.99
CA PRO A 104 7.93 -1.81 9.58
C PRO A 104 8.33 -2.89 8.57
N ARG A 105 9.60 -3.30 8.65
CA ARG A 105 10.13 -4.31 7.74
C ARG A 105 9.58 -5.68 8.07
N MET A 106 9.15 -6.39 7.02
CA MET A 106 8.77 -7.79 7.12
C MET A 106 9.96 -8.63 6.70
N HIS A 107 10.15 -9.76 7.40
CA HIS A 107 11.24 -10.68 7.13
C HIS A 107 11.30 -11.12 5.66
N VAL A 108 10.15 -11.29 5.03
CA VAL A 108 10.03 -11.78 3.66
C VAL A 108 10.15 -10.72 2.59
N ASP A 109 10.16 -9.43 2.97
CA ASP A 109 10.23 -8.35 2.00
C ASP A 109 11.63 -8.26 1.41
N THR A 110 11.71 -8.30 0.09
CA THR A 110 12.96 -8.23 -0.66
C THR A 110 12.95 -7.10 -1.69
N ARG A 111 11.81 -6.43 -1.88
CA ARG A 111 11.64 -5.40 -2.89
C ARG A 111 10.86 -4.24 -2.30
N PHE A 112 11.37 -3.03 -2.45
CA PHE A 112 10.82 -1.85 -1.79
C PHE A 112 10.51 -0.76 -2.79
N TYR A 113 9.42 -0.04 -2.56
CA TYR A 113 8.93 1.02 -3.42
C TYR A 113 8.60 2.28 -2.64
N ARG A 114 8.68 3.40 -3.32
CA ARG A 114 8.36 4.71 -2.77
C ARG A 114 7.52 5.51 -3.76
N LEU A 115 6.52 6.20 -3.25
CA LEU A 115 5.74 7.18 -4.02
C LEU A 115 5.76 8.51 -3.30
N ASP A 116 6.14 9.56 -3.99
CA ASP A 116 6.05 10.94 -3.48
C ASP A 116 4.70 11.51 -3.89
N LEU A 117 3.97 12.02 -2.90
CA LEU A 117 2.61 12.53 -3.09
C LEU A 117 2.57 13.99 -3.55
#